data_927acaa908a52f66113536b5757a17be
#
_entry.id   927acaa908a52f66113536b5757a17be
#
_cell.length_a   1.000
_cell.length_b   1.000
_cell.length_c   1.000
_cell.angle_alpha   90.00
_cell.angle_beta   90.00
_cell.angle_gamma   90.00
#
_symmetry.space_group_name_H-M   'P 1'
#
loop_
_entity.id
_entity.type
_entity.pdbx_description
1 polymer ?
#
loop_
_entity_poly.entity_id
_entity_poly.type
_entity_poly.pdbx_seq_one_letter_code
_entity_poly.pdbx_strand_id
1 'polypeptide(L)'
;MKQYSFIDVCQQELNGIEIPLIQRDYAQGRKQEAKKRGRFLQALHEAVKGKGISLDFIYGSLTKDKKLIPLDGQQRLTTLFLLHWYAAKRDGIAKEEWECLGKFTYSTRISARRFCEHLQEFTPASESKDPISAQIHNEAWYSLSWDNDSTVISMLQMLDDIAPVSYTHLTLPTK
;
A
#
# COMPACT_ATOMS: atom_id res chain seq x y z
N MET A 1 5.40 -25.27 -4.01
CA MET A 1 5.10 -23.91 -4.48
C MET A 1 6.00 -22.98 -3.70
N LYS A 2 6.75 -22.06 -4.34
CA LYS A 2 7.57 -21.09 -3.62
C LYS A 2 6.67 -20.05 -2.95
N GLN A 3 6.98 -19.71 -1.71
CA GLN A 3 6.35 -18.60 -0.98
C GLN A 3 7.30 -17.41 -1.02
N TYR A 4 6.74 -16.22 -1.24
CA TYR A 4 7.48 -14.96 -1.29
C TYR A 4 6.82 -13.97 -0.36
N SER A 5 7.60 -13.14 0.32
CA SER A 5 7.08 -11.94 0.95
C SER A 5 6.74 -10.88 -0.11
N PHE A 6 5.96 -9.87 0.25
CA PHE A 6 5.65 -8.77 -0.67
C PHE A 6 6.93 -8.04 -1.12
N ILE A 7 7.86 -7.82 -0.21
CA ILE A 7 9.13 -7.17 -0.51
C ILE A 7 10.00 -8.05 -1.43
N ASP A 8 10.07 -9.38 -1.18
CA ASP A 8 10.82 -10.28 -2.07
C ASP A 8 10.29 -10.23 -3.50
N VAL A 9 8.96 -10.24 -3.66
CA VAL A 9 8.32 -10.10 -4.99
C VAL A 9 8.73 -8.79 -5.65
N CYS A 10 8.68 -7.68 -4.92
CA CYS A 10 9.03 -6.37 -5.46
C CYS A 10 10.53 -6.22 -5.78
N GLN A 11 11.42 -6.78 -4.96
CA GLN A 11 12.87 -6.60 -5.09
C GLN A 11 13.52 -7.57 -6.06
N GLN A 12 13.12 -8.84 -6.05
CA GLN A 12 13.86 -9.92 -6.71
C GLN A 12 13.27 -10.32 -8.06
N GLU A 13 11.94 -10.29 -8.19
CA GLU A 13 11.28 -10.92 -9.34
C GLU A 13 10.66 -9.88 -10.30
N LEU A 14 10.31 -8.71 -9.80
CA LEU A 14 9.53 -7.74 -10.55
C LEU A 14 10.20 -6.37 -10.69
N ASN A 15 10.02 -5.77 -11.86
CA ASN A 15 10.35 -4.37 -12.11
C ASN A 15 9.18 -3.42 -11.79
N GLY A 16 8.06 -3.93 -11.26
CA GLY A 16 6.93 -3.13 -10.85
C GLY A 16 5.64 -3.92 -10.78
N ILE A 17 4.63 -3.29 -10.22
CA ILE A 17 3.27 -3.78 -10.14
C ILE A 17 2.36 -2.70 -10.74
N GLU A 18 1.59 -3.06 -11.76
CA GLU A 18 0.70 -2.12 -12.43
C GLU A 18 -0.73 -2.63 -12.38
N ILE A 19 -1.59 -1.95 -11.63
CA ILE A 19 -3.00 -2.29 -11.50
C ILE A 19 -3.75 -1.88 -12.77
N PRO A 20 -4.32 -2.84 -13.53
CA PRO A 20 -4.93 -2.57 -14.82
C PRO A 20 -6.35 -1.98 -14.71
N LEU A 21 -6.84 -1.38 -15.80
CA LEU A 21 -8.16 -0.74 -15.89
C LEU A 21 -9.32 -1.68 -15.57
N ILE A 22 -9.23 -2.92 -16.02
CA ILE A 22 -10.33 -3.90 -15.89
C ILE A 22 -10.61 -4.30 -14.44
N GLN A 23 -9.74 -3.91 -13.52
CA GLN A 23 -9.89 -4.22 -12.11
C GLN A 23 -10.84 -3.23 -11.43
N ARG A 24 -11.54 -3.73 -10.41
CA ARG A 24 -12.41 -2.91 -9.57
C ARG A 24 -11.62 -1.77 -8.92
N ASP A 25 -12.34 -0.75 -8.46
CA ASP A 25 -11.78 0.27 -7.59
C ASP A 25 -11.14 -0.36 -6.37
N TYR A 26 -10.12 0.27 -5.80
CA TYR A 26 -9.66 -0.12 -4.49
C TYR A 26 -10.76 0.16 -3.47
N ALA A 27 -11.28 -0.88 -2.87
CA ALA A 27 -12.49 -0.82 -2.05
C ALA A 27 -12.26 -1.15 -0.57
N GLN A 28 -11.11 -1.70 -0.19
CA GLN A 28 -10.87 -2.13 1.20
C GLN A 28 -10.92 -0.95 2.19
N GLY A 29 -10.61 0.28 1.75
CA GLY A 29 -10.76 1.49 2.56
C GLY A 29 -12.21 1.97 2.75
N ARG A 30 -13.20 1.44 2.02
CA ARG A 30 -14.59 1.89 2.13
C ARG A 30 -15.18 1.60 3.51
N LYS A 31 -16.10 2.47 3.97
CA LYS A 31 -16.78 2.32 5.28
C LYS A 31 -17.45 0.95 5.44
N GLN A 32 -18.06 0.43 4.39
CA GLN A 32 -18.75 -0.88 4.40
C GLN A 32 -17.77 -2.06 4.61
N GLU A 33 -16.50 -1.88 4.26
CA GLU A 33 -15.44 -2.90 4.40
C GLU A 33 -14.68 -2.81 5.73
N ALA A 34 -15.05 -1.89 6.64
CA ALA A 34 -14.34 -1.64 7.89
C ALA A 34 -14.08 -2.91 8.71
N LYS A 35 -15.09 -3.80 8.81
CA LYS A 35 -14.97 -5.07 9.55
C LYS A 35 -13.96 -6.02 8.90
N LYS A 36 -13.98 -6.14 7.58
CA LYS A 36 -13.01 -6.99 6.84
C LYS A 36 -11.61 -6.40 6.91
N ARG A 37 -11.50 -5.08 6.73
CA ARG A 37 -10.25 -4.34 6.84
C ARG A 37 -9.61 -4.51 8.20
N GLY A 38 -10.37 -4.30 9.29
CA GLY A 38 -9.87 -4.47 10.64
C GLY A 38 -9.36 -5.90 10.91
N ARG A 39 -10.10 -6.93 10.45
CA ARG A 39 -9.64 -8.32 10.56
C ARG A 39 -8.35 -8.58 9.77
N PHE A 40 -8.23 -8.01 8.58
CA PHE A 40 -7.05 -8.17 7.74
C PHE A 40 -5.82 -7.49 8.36
N LEU A 41 -5.98 -6.25 8.81
CA LEU A 41 -4.90 -5.52 9.50
C LEU A 41 -4.48 -6.22 10.81
N GLN A 42 -5.44 -6.74 11.58
CA GLN A 42 -5.15 -7.52 12.77
C GLN A 42 -4.36 -8.80 12.44
N ALA A 43 -4.73 -9.52 11.38
CA ALA A 43 -4.01 -10.71 10.94
C ALA A 43 -2.58 -10.39 10.48
N LEU A 44 -2.38 -9.28 9.77
CA LEU A 44 -1.06 -8.81 9.38
C LEU A 44 -0.21 -8.43 10.61
N HIS A 45 -0.82 -7.75 11.59
CA HIS A 45 -0.15 -7.40 12.84
C HIS A 45 0.30 -8.64 13.62
N GLU A 46 -0.54 -9.67 13.73
CA GLU A 46 -0.17 -10.93 14.38
C GLU A 46 0.91 -11.69 13.61
N ALA A 47 0.89 -11.61 12.27
CA ALA A 47 1.92 -12.23 11.44
C ALA A 47 3.31 -11.67 11.72
N VAL A 48 3.42 -10.35 11.88
CA VAL A 48 4.69 -9.68 12.22
C VAL A 48 5.19 -10.09 13.61
N LYS A 49 4.29 -10.44 14.53
CA LYS A 49 4.65 -10.97 15.87
C LYS A 49 5.08 -12.45 15.87
N GLY A 50 5.28 -13.02 14.69
CA GLY A 50 5.86 -14.37 14.54
C GLY A 50 4.88 -15.49 14.27
N LYS A 51 3.56 -15.21 14.19
CA LYS A 51 2.57 -16.26 13.84
C LYS A 51 2.60 -16.66 12.38
N GLY A 52 3.25 -15.88 11.52
CA GLY A 52 3.24 -16.05 10.08
C GLY A 52 1.83 -16.05 9.48
N ILE A 53 1.64 -15.50 8.31
CA ILE A 53 0.38 -15.57 7.56
C ILE A 53 0.68 -15.92 6.12
N SER A 54 -0.06 -16.85 5.55
CA SER A 54 -0.07 -17.08 4.12
C SER A 54 -1.29 -16.38 3.54
N LEU A 55 -1.03 -15.36 2.72
CA LEU A 55 -2.08 -14.70 1.96
C LEU A 55 -2.44 -15.57 0.75
N ASP A 56 -3.71 -15.50 0.32
CA ASP A 56 -4.16 -16.20 -0.87
C ASP A 56 -3.36 -15.84 -2.11
N PHE A 57 -3.50 -16.65 -3.16
CA PHE A 57 -2.81 -16.47 -4.42
C PHE A 57 -3.02 -15.07 -5.00
N ILE A 58 -1.94 -14.55 -5.56
CA ILE A 58 -1.96 -13.44 -6.50
C ILE A 58 -1.53 -14.01 -7.83
N TYR A 59 -2.33 -13.83 -8.86
CA TYR A 59 -1.96 -14.24 -10.21
C TYR A 59 -2.25 -13.15 -11.22
N GLY A 60 -1.49 -13.16 -12.30
CA GLY A 60 -1.54 -12.18 -13.35
C GLY A 60 -0.58 -12.51 -14.47
N SER A 61 -0.41 -11.59 -15.38
CA SER A 61 0.58 -11.66 -16.45
C SER A 61 1.82 -10.84 -16.10
N LEU A 62 2.95 -11.27 -16.66
CA LEU A 62 4.18 -10.49 -16.64
C LEU A 62 4.38 -9.83 -18.01
N THR A 63 4.69 -8.54 -17.99
CA THR A 63 5.13 -7.84 -19.21
C THR A 63 6.55 -8.26 -19.59
N LYS A 64 7.00 -7.87 -20.81
CA LYS A 64 8.39 -8.08 -21.24
C LYS A 64 9.39 -7.42 -20.28
N ASP A 65 9.00 -6.31 -19.65
CA ASP A 65 9.81 -5.55 -18.69
C ASP A 65 9.66 -6.09 -17.26
N LYS A 66 9.13 -7.30 -17.08
CA LYS A 66 8.89 -7.92 -15.76
C LYS A 66 7.98 -7.12 -14.82
N LYS A 67 7.02 -6.37 -15.35
CA LYS A 67 5.94 -5.79 -14.52
C LYS A 67 4.84 -6.81 -14.33
N LEU A 68 4.36 -6.95 -13.11
CA LEU A 68 3.17 -7.75 -12.80
C LEU A 68 1.90 -6.95 -13.11
N ILE A 69 1.06 -7.49 -13.96
CA ILE A 69 -0.30 -7.02 -14.22
C ILE A 69 -1.25 -8.01 -13.53
N PRO A 70 -1.74 -7.72 -12.32
CA PRO A 70 -2.56 -8.68 -11.57
C PRO A 70 -3.94 -8.84 -12.20
N LEU A 71 -4.38 -10.08 -12.36
CA LEU A 71 -5.76 -10.44 -12.69
C LEU A 71 -6.59 -10.64 -11.42
N ASP A 72 -5.94 -11.07 -10.33
CA ASP A 72 -6.54 -11.13 -9.00
C ASP A 72 -5.53 -10.70 -7.93
N GLY A 73 -6.05 -10.32 -6.75
CA GLY A 73 -5.22 -9.91 -5.62
C GLY A 73 -4.89 -8.41 -5.55
N GLN A 74 -5.42 -7.59 -6.46
CA GLN A 74 -5.15 -6.14 -6.49
C GLN A 74 -5.45 -5.44 -5.16
N GLN A 75 -6.53 -5.81 -4.47
CA GLN A 75 -6.90 -5.21 -3.18
C GLN A 75 -5.82 -5.47 -2.13
N ARG A 76 -5.32 -6.69 -2.09
CA ARG A 76 -4.22 -7.10 -1.20
C ARG A 76 -2.92 -6.40 -1.55
N LEU A 77 -2.56 -6.36 -2.84
CA LEU A 77 -1.36 -5.67 -3.31
C LEU A 77 -1.36 -4.19 -2.95
N THR A 78 -2.50 -3.50 -3.15
CA THR A 78 -2.63 -2.09 -2.77
C THR A 78 -2.51 -1.90 -1.26
N THR A 79 -3.16 -2.75 -0.45
CA THR A 79 -3.04 -2.67 1.01
C THR A 79 -1.60 -2.93 1.47
N LEU A 80 -0.93 -3.94 0.90
CA LEU A 80 0.48 -4.23 1.23
C LEU A 80 1.40 -3.09 0.82
N PHE A 81 1.17 -2.47 -0.35
CA PHE A 81 1.90 -1.28 -0.76
C PHE A 81 1.78 -0.15 0.27
N LEU A 82 0.54 0.20 0.67
CA LEU A 82 0.30 1.28 1.66
C LEU A 82 0.92 0.95 3.02
N LEU A 83 0.83 -0.31 3.47
CA LEU A 83 1.40 -0.77 4.73
C LEU A 83 2.93 -0.64 4.75
N HIS A 84 3.60 -1.15 3.70
CA HIS A 84 5.06 -1.11 3.62
C HIS A 84 5.57 0.31 3.43
N TRP A 85 4.88 1.12 2.61
CA TRP A 85 5.18 2.53 2.47
C TRP A 85 5.12 3.25 3.83
N TYR A 86 4.02 3.07 4.56
CA TYR A 86 3.86 3.73 5.86
C TYR A 86 4.92 3.27 6.87
N ALA A 87 5.19 1.97 6.95
CA ALA A 87 6.22 1.42 7.83
C ALA A 87 7.61 2.00 7.49
N ALA A 88 7.98 2.04 6.21
CA ALA A 88 9.26 2.58 5.77
C ALA A 88 9.41 4.07 6.16
N LYS A 89 8.36 4.88 5.93
CA LYS A 89 8.38 6.31 6.27
C LYS A 89 8.43 6.55 7.78
N ARG A 90 7.65 5.80 8.56
CA ARG A 90 7.64 5.89 10.02
C ARG A 90 8.98 5.53 10.64
N ASP A 91 9.60 4.46 10.14
CA ASP A 91 10.85 3.93 10.70
C ASP A 91 12.09 4.63 10.13
N GLY A 92 11.91 5.63 9.24
CA GLY A 92 13.00 6.39 8.63
C GLY A 92 13.92 5.53 7.76
N ILE A 93 13.38 4.47 7.16
CA ILE A 93 14.14 3.58 6.28
C ILE A 93 14.63 4.34 5.05
N ALA A 94 15.87 4.16 4.67
CA ALA A 94 16.47 4.83 3.52
C ALA A 94 15.70 4.49 2.22
N LYS A 95 15.55 5.49 1.33
CA LYS A 95 14.74 5.35 0.09
C LYS A 95 15.20 4.18 -0.78
N GLU A 96 16.49 3.92 -0.80
CA GLU A 96 17.13 2.85 -1.57
C GLU A 96 16.65 1.45 -1.14
N GLU A 97 16.29 1.27 0.12
CA GLU A 97 15.84 -0.01 0.67
C GLU A 97 14.38 -0.34 0.31
N TRP A 98 13.57 0.68 0.00
CA TRP A 98 12.17 0.52 -0.38
C TRP A 98 11.83 1.09 -1.76
N GLU A 99 12.85 1.37 -2.59
CA GLU A 99 12.68 1.88 -3.95
C GLU A 99 11.71 1.04 -4.80
N CYS A 100 11.65 -0.27 -4.52
CA CYS A 100 10.72 -1.17 -5.19
C CYS A 100 9.24 -0.77 -5.00
N LEU A 101 8.88 -0.11 -3.90
CA LEU A 101 7.53 0.40 -3.68
C LEU A 101 7.19 1.53 -4.66
N GLY A 102 8.19 2.29 -5.09
CA GLY A 102 8.05 3.33 -6.13
C GLY A 102 7.61 2.81 -7.48
N LYS A 103 7.70 1.50 -7.69
CA LYS A 103 7.28 0.82 -8.92
C LYS A 103 5.84 0.32 -8.88
N PHE A 104 5.08 0.62 -7.81
CA PHE A 104 3.65 0.33 -7.74
C PHE A 104 2.86 1.46 -8.38
N THR A 105 1.96 1.14 -9.32
CA THR A 105 1.21 2.14 -10.07
C THR A 105 -0.17 1.65 -10.54
N TYR A 106 -0.97 2.57 -11.04
CA TYR A 106 -2.24 2.31 -11.71
C TYR A 106 -2.14 2.69 -13.18
N SER A 107 -2.53 1.80 -14.10
CA SER A 107 -2.38 2.05 -15.55
C SER A 107 -3.22 3.22 -16.05
N THR A 108 -4.48 3.30 -15.66
CA THR A 108 -5.46 4.23 -16.24
C THR A 108 -6.13 5.18 -15.26
N ARG A 109 -6.06 4.91 -13.96
CA ARG A 109 -6.59 5.80 -12.92
C ARG A 109 -5.56 6.88 -12.61
N ILE A 110 -5.62 7.99 -13.36
CA ILE A 110 -4.63 9.07 -13.29
C ILE A 110 -4.49 9.62 -11.87
N SER A 111 -5.62 9.84 -11.17
CA SER A 111 -5.64 10.30 -9.77
C SER A 111 -4.94 9.33 -8.84
N ALA A 112 -5.28 8.04 -8.90
CA ALA A 112 -4.64 7.01 -8.08
C ALA A 112 -3.15 6.85 -8.38
N ARG A 113 -2.76 6.93 -9.67
CA ARG A 113 -1.36 6.92 -10.09
C ARG A 113 -0.58 8.07 -9.47
N ARG A 114 -1.06 9.31 -9.71
CA ARG A 114 -0.42 10.52 -9.18
C ARG A 114 -0.39 10.51 -7.66
N PHE A 115 -1.44 10.04 -7.02
CA PHE A 115 -1.46 9.88 -5.57
C PHE A 115 -0.34 8.94 -5.09
N CYS A 116 -0.15 7.77 -5.71
CA CYS A 116 0.94 6.85 -5.37
C CYS A 116 2.32 7.46 -5.62
N GLU A 117 2.49 8.25 -6.70
CA GLU A 117 3.73 8.96 -7.01
C GLU A 117 4.07 9.99 -5.92
N HIS A 118 3.12 10.82 -5.53
CA HIS A 118 3.33 11.85 -4.50
C HIS A 118 3.53 11.27 -3.10
N LEU A 119 2.88 10.14 -2.78
CA LEU A 119 3.12 9.44 -1.52
C LEU A 119 4.60 9.11 -1.29
N GLN A 120 5.36 8.85 -2.34
CA GLN A 120 6.78 8.51 -2.22
C GLN A 120 7.61 9.65 -1.65
N GLU A 121 7.25 10.90 -1.97
CA GLU A 121 7.95 12.09 -1.49
C GLU A 121 7.37 12.60 -0.14
N PHE A 122 6.13 12.24 0.19
CA PHE A 122 5.49 12.63 1.44
C PHE A 122 6.07 11.85 2.64
N THR A 123 6.24 12.54 3.75
CA THR A 123 6.65 11.93 5.02
C THR A 123 5.69 12.37 6.12
N PRO A 124 4.95 11.44 6.74
CA PRO A 124 4.05 11.76 7.84
C PRO A 124 4.80 12.41 9.00
N ALA A 125 4.21 13.45 9.60
CA ALA A 125 4.77 14.08 10.78
C ALA A 125 4.59 13.15 12.00
N SER A 126 5.71 12.71 12.59
CA SER A 126 5.73 11.73 13.68
C SER A 126 5.06 12.23 14.96
N GLU A 127 5.06 13.54 15.20
CA GLU A 127 4.49 14.16 16.38
C GLU A 127 3.04 14.65 16.18
N SER A 128 2.52 14.57 14.96
CA SER A 128 1.16 15.00 14.68
C SER A 128 0.14 14.01 15.24
N LYS A 129 -0.91 14.54 15.84
CA LYS A 129 -2.10 13.78 16.26
C LYS A 129 -3.13 13.64 15.15
N ASP A 130 -2.93 14.36 14.05
CA ASP A 130 -3.85 14.34 12.93
C ASP A 130 -3.77 13.00 12.18
N PRO A 131 -4.90 12.48 11.70
CA PRO A 131 -4.91 11.32 10.81
C PRO A 131 -3.98 11.54 9.60
N ILE A 132 -3.43 10.49 9.07
CA ILE A 132 -2.55 10.55 7.87
C ILE A 132 -3.29 11.20 6.69
N SER A 133 -4.58 10.88 6.54
CA SER A 133 -5.43 11.52 5.52
C SER A 133 -5.47 13.03 5.65
N ALA A 134 -5.61 13.56 6.87
CA ALA A 134 -5.66 14.99 7.12
C ALA A 134 -4.31 15.66 6.83
N GLN A 135 -3.19 15.01 7.18
CA GLN A 135 -1.86 15.50 6.86
C GLN A 135 -1.67 15.58 5.34
N ILE A 136 -2.07 14.53 4.61
CA ILE A 136 -2.00 14.49 3.13
C ILE A 136 -2.88 15.56 2.49
N HIS A 137 -4.10 15.77 2.99
CA HIS A 137 -5.00 16.81 2.48
C HIS A 137 -4.43 18.23 2.58
N ASN A 138 -3.55 18.48 3.56
CA ASN A 138 -2.89 19.77 3.76
C ASN A 138 -1.66 19.96 2.84
N GLU A 139 -1.24 18.95 2.09
CA GLU A 139 -0.10 19.04 1.19
C GLU A 139 -0.44 19.81 -0.10
N ALA A 140 0.49 20.65 -0.55
CA ALA A 140 0.32 21.47 -1.75
C ALA A 140 0.10 20.65 -3.04
N TRP A 141 0.54 19.40 -3.08
CA TRP A 141 0.36 18.50 -4.20
C TRP A 141 -0.99 17.77 -4.22
N TYR A 142 -1.76 17.83 -3.11
CA TYR A 142 -3.06 17.17 -3.05
C TYR A 142 -4.09 17.92 -3.91
N SER A 143 -4.73 17.19 -4.80
CA SER A 143 -5.79 17.77 -5.64
C SER A 143 -7.17 17.55 -5.01
N LEU A 144 -7.93 18.63 -4.79
CA LEU A 144 -9.30 18.56 -4.28
C LEU A 144 -10.23 17.71 -5.17
N SER A 145 -9.91 17.56 -6.45
CA SER A 145 -10.67 16.68 -7.35
C SER A 145 -10.58 15.21 -6.93
N TRP A 146 -9.57 14.83 -6.17
CA TRP A 146 -9.37 13.46 -5.68
C TRP A 146 -10.34 13.08 -4.56
N ASP A 147 -10.99 14.05 -3.94
CA ASP A 147 -12.07 13.81 -2.96
C ASP A 147 -13.29 13.11 -3.58
N ASN A 148 -13.35 13.06 -4.90
CA ASN A 148 -14.37 12.32 -5.65
C ASN A 148 -13.86 11.00 -6.23
N ASP A 149 -12.57 10.66 -6.07
CA ASP A 149 -12.01 9.39 -6.53
C ASP A 149 -12.12 8.32 -5.44
N SER A 150 -12.99 7.34 -5.68
CA SER A 150 -13.24 6.25 -4.72
C SER A 150 -12.01 5.45 -4.34
N THR A 151 -11.01 5.36 -5.23
CA THR A 151 -9.76 4.66 -4.99
C THR A 151 -8.86 5.47 -4.05
N VAL A 152 -8.69 6.78 -4.32
CA VAL A 152 -7.88 7.66 -3.46
C VAL A 152 -8.49 7.77 -2.06
N ILE A 153 -9.81 8.02 -1.97
CA ILE A 153 -10.52 8.05 -0.67
C ILE A 153 -10.29 6.75 0.11
N SER A 154 -10.37 5.61 -0.56
CA SER A 154 -10.14 4.31 0.08
C SER A 154 -8.70 4.11 0.52
N MET A 155 -7.71 4.64 -0.22
CA MET A 155 -6.31 4.60 0.19
C MET A 155 -6.06 5.47 1.43
N LEU A 156 -6.61 6.67 1.47
CA LEU A 156 -6.53 7.58 2.61
C LEU A 156 -7.11 6.95 3.87
N GLN A 157 -8.31 6.37 3.78
CA GLN A 157 -8.93 5.67 4.91
C GLN A 157 -8.11 4.46 5.36
N MET A 158 -7.51 3.72 4.43
CA MET A 158 -6.64 2.60 4.77
C MET A 158 -5.39 3.07 5.52
N LEU A 159 -4.79 4.18 5.12
CA LEU A 159 -3.63 4.76 5.81
C LEU A 159 -3.98 5.18 7.24
N ASP A 160 -5.16 5.77 7.45
CA ASP A 160 -5.64 6.13 8.79
C ASP A 160 -5.84 4.90 9.68
N ASP A 161 -6.25 3.77 9.11
CA ASP A 161 -6.43 2.53 9.87
C ASP A 161 -5.11 1.75 10.07
N ILE A 162 -4.12 1.92 9.19
CA ILE A 162 -2.78 1.34 9.32
C ILE A 162 -1.98 2.04 10.44
N ALA A 163 -2.04 3.36 10.51
CA ALA A 163 -1.22 4.14 11.42
C ALA A 163 -1.32 3.68 12.90
N PRO A 164 -2.52 3.51 13.50
CA PRO A 164 -2.65 3.03 14.88
C PRO A 164 -2.13 1.62 15.10
N VAL A 165 -2.31 0.72 14.12
CA VAL A 165 -1.86 -0.67 14.20
C VAL A 165 -0.34 -0.76 14.14
N SER A 166 0.30 0.14 13.39
CA SER A 166 1.74 0.21 13.23
C SER A 166 2.48 0.69 14.48
N TYR A 167 1.86 1.51 15.33
CA TYR A 167 2.50 2.00 16.56
C TYR A 167 2.87 0.87 17.53
N THR A 168 2.33 -0.31 17.35
CA THR A 168 2.51 -1.42 18.27
C THR A 168 3.55 -2.48 17.84
N HIS A 169 4.40 -2.30 16.83
CA HIS A 169 5.51 -3.26 16.48
C HIS A 169 5.61 -3.72 15.00
N LEU A 170 5.32 -2.90 14.02
CA LEU A 170 5.76 -3.19 12.66
C LEU A 170 7.16 -2.60 12.45
N THR A 171 8.20 -3.34 12.75
CA THR A 171 9.52 -3.08 12.19
C THR A 171 9.66 -3.87 10.91
N LEU A 172 10.09 -3.22 9.82
CA LEU A 172 10.50 -3.94 8.62
C LEU A 172 11.68 -4.84 9.00
N PRO A 173 11.74 -6.10 8.53
CA PRO A 173 12.88 -6.95 8.78
C PRO A 173 14.11 -6.27 8.14
N THR A 174 14.95 -5.69 8.99
CA THR A 174 16.31 -5.32 8.61
C THR A 174 17.10 -6.60 8.40
N LYS A 175 17.75 -6.70 7.23
CA LYS A 175 18.67 -7.81 6.93
C LYS A 175 19.80 -7.90 7.94
#